data_ea8501712d0b24d2d620a4cf702429fb
#
_entry.id   ea8501712d0b24d2d620a4cf702429fb
#
_cell.length_a   1.000
_cell.length_b   1.000
_cell.length_c   1.000
_cell.angle_alpha   90.00
_cell.angle_beta   90.00
_cell.angle_gamma   90.00
#
_symmetry.space_group_name_H-M   'P 1'
#
loop_
_entity.id
_entity.type
_entity.pdbx_description
1 polymer ?
#
loop_
_entity_poly.entity_id
_entity_poly.type
_entity_poly.pdbx_seq_one_letter_code
_entity_poly.pdbx_strand_id
1 'polypeptide(L)'
;MSFSMMTIPNISGTRLESLCEFLSAAGLTYEGGAEYTVLLLDDETDAVIGTGSLCGSVLKYIAVSEAMQGEGGAASIVSELVRHAYTCGRRKLFLFTKPQNEYLFRSLGFFRIAATDGAVYMENSRS
;
A
#
# COMPACT_ATOMS: atom_id res chain seq x y z
N MET A 1 18.50 -2.69 7.38
CA MET A 1 18.13 -3.29 6.11
C MET A 1 18.10 -2.24 5.02
N SER A 2 18.66 -2.55 3.86
CA SER A 2 18.65 -1.65 2.71
C SER A 2 17.62 -2.13 1.68
N PHE A 3 16.80 -1.22 1.18
CA PHE A 3 15.79 -1.56 0.20
C PHE A 3 15.65 -0.46 -0.86
N SER A 4 15.13 -0.85 -2.01
CA SER A 4 14.88 0.06 -3.13
C SER A 4 13.39 0.05 -3.47
N MET A 5 12.91 1.16 -3.97
CA MET A 5 11.52 1.31 -4.39
C MET A 5 11.42 1.19 -5.91
N MET A 6 10.49 0.37 -6.37
CA MET A 6 10.14 0.25 -7.77
C MET A 6 8.69 0.67 -7.95
N THR A 7 8.41 1.52 -8.94
CA THR A 7 7.05 1.96 -9.24
C THR A 7 6.65 1.42 -10.60
N ILE A 8 5.47 0.81 -10.67
CA ILE A 8 5.04 0.09 -11.88
C ILE A 8 3.61 0.51 -12.23
N PRO A 9 3.41 1.19 -13.37
CA PRO A 9 2.06 1.43 -13.85
C PRO A 9 1.49 0.15 -14.48
N ASN A 10 0.22 -0.14 -14.21
CA ASN A 10 -0.51 -1.26 -14.80
C ASN A 10 0.26 -2.58 -14.73
N ILE A 11 0.63 -2.99 -13.52
CA ILE A 11 1.45 -4.17 -13.26
C ILE A 11 0.93 -5.41 -13.99
N SER A 12 1.86 -6.18 -14.58
CA SER A 12 1.52 -7.39 -15.33
C SER A 12 2.71 -8.36 -15.34
N GLY A 13 2.50 -9.54 -15.92
CA GLY A 13 3.58 -10.52 -16.15
C GLY A 13 4.24 -11.00 -14.87
N THR A 14 5.54 -11.19 -14.93
CA THR A 14 6.33 -11.71 -13.80
C THR A 14 6.23 -10.85 -12.55
N ARG A 15 6.15 -9.53 -12.72
CA ARG A 15 6.02 -8.63 -11.57
C ARG A 15 4.67 -8.79 -10.89
N LEU A 16 3.60 -9.02 -11.67
CA LEU A 16 2.29 -9.30 -11.11
C LEU A 16 2.29 -10.63 -10.35
N GLU A 17 2.95 -11.64 -10.89
CA GLU A 17 3.08 -12.92 -10.20
C GLU A 17 3.78 -12.74 -8.85
N SER A 18 4.87 -11.98 -8.82
CA SER A 18 5.59 -11.68 -7.58
C SER A 18 4.71 -10.94 -6.58
N LEU A 19 3.91 -9.99 -7.06
CA LEU A 19 2.95 -9.27 -6.21
C LEU A 19 1.94 -10.23 -5.60
N CYS A 20 1.34 -11.10 -6.41
CA CYS A 20 0.33 -12.04 -5.95
C CYS A 20 0.91 -13.00 -4.90
N GLU A 21 2.13 -13.49 -5.11
CA GLU A 21 2.80 -14.35 -4.15
C GLU A 21 3.04 -13.64 -2.82
N PHE A 22 3.51 -12.40 -2.89
CA PHE A 22 3.78 -11.63 -1.67
C PHE A 22 2.48 -11.35 -0.91
N LEU A 23 1.43 -10.95 -1.61
CA LEU A 23 0.13 -10.68 -0.98
C LEU A 23 -0.45 -11.94 -0.35
N SER A 24 -0.36 -13.07 -1.04
CA SER A 24 -0.86 -14.34 -0.52
C SER A 24 -0.17 -14.70 0.78
N ALA A 25 1.14 -14.54 0.84
CA ALA A 25 1.91 -14.78 2.07
C ALA A 25 1.51 -13.83 3.21
N ALA A 26 1.01 -12.65 2.87
CA ALA A 26 0.53 -11.67 3.85
C ALA A 26 -0.96 -11.84 4.19
N GLY A 27 -1.61 -12.87 3.65
CA GLY A 27 -3.03 -13.13 3.89
C GLY A 27 -3.97 -12.27 3.07
N LEU A 28 -3.48 -11.69 1.96
CA LEU A 28 -4.28 -10.85 1.08
C LEU A 28 -4.42 -11.51 -0.30
N THR A 29 -5.48 -11.16 -1.00
CA THR A 29 -5.73 -11.67 -2.35
C THR A 29 -5.78 -10.51 -3.33
N TYR A 30 -5.04 -10.63 -4.43
CA TYR A 30 -5.09 -9.62 -5.48
C TYR A 30 -6.38 -9.82 -6.30
N GLU A 31 -7.16 -8.77 -6.40
CA GLU A 31 -8.45 -8.80 -7.09
C GLU A 31 -8.48 -7.93 -8.35
N GLY A 32 -7.30 -7.49 -8.79
CA GLY A 32 -7.20 -6.64 -9.96
C GLY A 32 -7.28 -5.17 -9.66
N GLY A 33 -7.33 -4.36 -10.71
CA GLY A 33 -7.59 -2.93 -10.62
C GLY A 33 -6.41 -2.05 -10.24
N ALA A 34 -5.23 -2.59 -10.05
CA ALA A 34 -4.06 -1.79 -9.66
C ALA A 34 -3.56 -0.98 -10.86
N GLU A 35 -3.76 0.32 -10.80
CA GLU A 35 -3.29 1.25 -11.84
C GLU A 35 -1.83 1.62 -11.66
N TYR A 36 -1.38 1.65 -10.41
CA TYR A 36 -0.03 2.06 -10.05
C TYR A 36 0.37 1.28 -8.82
N THR A 37 1.48 0.55 -8.90
CA THR A 37 1.94 -0.31 -7.81
C THR A 37 3.33 0.09 -7.39
N VAL A 38 3.55 0.13 -6.09
CA VAL A 38 4.86 0.31 -5.48
C VAL A 38 5.32 -1.03 -4.94
N LEU A 39 6.54 -1.44 -5.28
CA LEU A 39 7.18 -2.59 -4.69
C LEU A 39 8.44 -2.12 -3.96
N LEU A 40 8.65 -2.61 -2.75
CA LEU A 40 9.93 -2.46 -2.06
C LEU A 40 10.69 -3.76 -2.22
N LEU A 41 11.93 -3.64 -2.66
CA LEU A 41 12.78 -4.78 -2.95
C LEU A 41 13.98 -4.77 -2.03
N ASP A 42 14.33 -5.93 -1.48
CA ASP A 42 15.55 -6.09 -0.70
C ASP A 42 16.74 -5.92 -1.64
N ASP A 43 17.68 -5.06 -1.26
CA ASP A 43 18.84 -4.76 -2.13
C ASP A 43 19.79 -5.93 -2.29
N GLU A 44 19.80 -6.89 -1.38
CA GLU A 44 20.67 -8.05 -1.46
C GLU A 44 20.06 -9.23 -2.22
N THR A 45 18.77 -9.49 -2.00
CA THR A 45 18.10 -10.68 -2.54
C THR A 45 17.16 -10.38 -3.70
N ASP A 46 16.82 -9.11 -3.90
CA ASP A 46 15.83 -8.65 -4.87
C ASP A 46 14.42 -9.17 -4.58
N ALA A 47 14.20 -9.67 -3.38
CA ALA A 47 12.88 -10.16 -2.98
C ALA A 47 11.94 -8.99 -2.67
N VAL A 48 10.64 -9.20 -2.93
CA VAL A 48 9.61 -8.22 -2.56
C VAL A 48 9.44 -8.26 -1.05
N ILE A 49 9.60 -7.10 -0.40
CA ILE A 49 9.46 -6.96 1.05
C ILE A 49 8.40 -5.96 1.45
N GLY A 50 7.75 -5.34 0.49
CA GLY A 50 6.64 -4.44 0.73
C GLY A 50 5.93 -4.10 -0.56
N THR A 51 4.67 -3.72 -0.46
CA THR A 51 3.88 -3.34 -1.63
C THR A 51 2.72 -2.43 -1.24
N GLY A 52 2.20 -1.74 -2.23
CA GLY A 52 0.96 -1.00 -2.14
C GLY A 52 0.54 -0.59 -3.54
N SER A 53 -0.76 -0.44 -3.76
CA SER A 53 -1.29 -0.07 -5.06
C SER A 53 -2.33 1.02 -4.96
N LEU A 54 -2.48 1.78 -6.03
CA LEU A 54 -3.54 2.75 -6.20
C LEU A 54 -4.54 2.18 -7.20
N CYS A 55 -5.80 2.11 -6.78
CA CYS A 55 -6.91 1.62 -7.59
C CYS A 55 -7.95 2.73 -7.63
N GLY A 56 -7.93 3.56 -8.66
CA GLY A 56 -8.74 4.77 -8.69
C GLY A 56 -8.31 5.73 -7.58
N SER A 57 -9.20 5.99 -6.63
CA SER A 57 -8.90 6.82 -5.46
C SER A 57 -8.68 5.98 -4.19
N VAL A 58 -8.58 4.67 -4.33
CA VAL A 58 -8.45 3.76 -3.20
C VAL A 58 -7.03 3.21 -3.12
N LEU A 59 -6.42 3.32 -1.95
CA LEU A 59 -5.15 2.65 -1.67
C LEU A 59 -5.47 1.21 -1.26
N LYS A 60 -4.89 0.24 -1.95
CA LYS A 60 -5.14 -1.18 -1.74
C LYS A 60 -3.85 -1.98 -1.71
N TYR A 61 -3.96 -3.21 -1.23
CA TYR A 61 -2.86 -4.17 -1.28
C TYR A 61 -1.61 -3.68 -0.56
N ILE A 62 -1.79 -2.95 0.55
CA ILE A 62 -0.67 -2.45 1.33
C ILE A 62 -0.24 -3.51 2.33
N ALA A 63 0.99 -3.97 2.19
CA ALA A 63 1.56 -4.98 3.07
C ALA A 63 3.06 -4.81 3.13
N VAL A 64 3.64 -5.11 4.29
CA VAL A 64 5.08 -5.03 4.53
C VAL A 64 5.47 -6.31 5.26
N SER A 65 6.61 -6.90 4.87
CA SER A 65 7.10 -8.11 5.53
C SER A 65 7.47 -7.79 6.98
N GLU A 66 7.48 -8.83 7.83
CA GLU A 66 7.82 -8.66 9.24
C GLU A 66 9.20 -8.02 9.42
N ALA A 67 10.16 -8.40 8.57
CA ALA A 67 11.52 -7.86 8.63
C ALA A 67 11.57 -6.36 8.38
N MET A 68 10.56 -5.82 7.68
CA MET A 68 10.48 -4.40 7.33
C MET A 68 9.68 -3.57 8.33
N GLN A 69 9.03 -4.19 9.29
CA GLN A 69 8.23 -3.44 10.26
C GLN A 69 9.13 -2.57 11.12
N GLY A 70 8.74 -1.31 11.28
CA GLY A 70 9.54 -0.33 12.00
C GLY A 70 10.61 0.35 11.17
N GLU A 71 10.77 -0.02 9.89
CA GLU A 71 11.80 0.55 9.00
C GLU A 71 11.26 1.68 8.11
N GLY A 72 10.01 2.08 8.30
CA GLY A 72 9.41 3.16 7.51
C GLY A 72 8.91 2.73 6.14
N GLY A 73 8.85 1.44 5.85
CA GLY A 73 8.44 0.94 4.54
C GLY A 73 7.01 1.31 4.18
N ALA A 74 6.08 1.12 5.11
CA ALA A 74 4.68 1.46 4.87
C ALA A 74 4.50 2.95 4.61
N ALA A 75 5.20 3.79 5.36
CA ALA A 75 5.14 5.24 5.17
C ALA A 75 5.66 5.63 3.79
N SER A 76 6.77 5.02 3.35
CA SER A 76 7.34 5.28 2.03
C SER A 76 6.37 4.89 0.92
N ILE A 77 5.73 3.72 1.05
CA ILE A 77 4.75 3.24 0.07
C ILE A 77 3.57 4.19 -0.01
N VAL A 78 2.96 4.52 1.12
CA VAL A 78 1.77 5.38 1.15
C VAL A 78 2.11 6.77 0.61
N SER A 79 3.26 7.33 0.99
CA SER A 79 3.69 8.65 0.50
C SER A 79 3.82 8.67 -1.02
N GLU A 80 4.38 7.61 -1.61
CA GLU A 80 4.52 7.54 -3.07
C GLU A 80 3.17 7.40 -3.76
N LEU A 81 2.26 6.59 -3.21
CA LEU A 81 0.92 6.43 -3.77
C LEU A 81 0.14 7.75 -3.73
N VAL A 82 0.22 8.46 -2.61
CA VAL A 82 -0.44 9.76 -2.47
C VAL A 82 0.14 10.78 -3.44
N ARG A 83 1.47 10.82 -3.56
CA ARG A 83 2.14 11.70 -4.50
C ARG A 83 1.66 11.45 -5.92
N HIS A 84 1.61 10.19 -6.34
CA HIS A 84 1.15 9.82 -7.68
C HIS A 84 -0.31 10.20 -7.90
N ALA A 85 -1.17 9.93 -6.92
CA ALA A 85 -2.59 10.26 -7.03
C ALA A 85 -2.79 11.77 -7.21
N TYR A 86 -2.06 12.58 -6.47
CA TYR A 86 -2.13 14.03 -6.58
C TYR A 86 -1.65 14.50 -7.96
N THR A 87 -0.60 13.89 -8.49
CA THR A 87 -0.11 14.16 -9.85
C THR A 87 -1.19 13.90 -10.88
N CYS A 88 -2.04 12.89 -10.65
CA CYS A 88 -3.16 12.54 -11.52
C CYS A 88 -4.42 13.38 -11.26
N GLY A 89 -4.34 14.36 -10.38
CA GLY A 89 -5.48 15.21 -10.05
C GLY A 89 -6.44 14.61 -9.03
N ARG A 90 -6.10 13.49 -8.41
CA ARG A 90 -6.93 12.84 -7.42
C ARG A 90 -6.52 13.32 -6.04
N ARG A 91 -7.40 14.06 -5.39
CA ARG A 91 -7.07 14.66 -4.10
C ARG A 91 -7.75 13.98 -2.92
N LYS A 92 -8.89 13.35 -3.15
CA LYS A 92 -9.61 12.63 -2.11
C LYS A 92 -9.31 11.15 -2.24
N LEU A 93 -8.65 10.58 -1.23
CA LEU A 93 -8.18 9.21 -1.23
C LEU A 93 -8.74 8.48 -0.03
N PHE A 94 -9.00 7.18 -0.19
CA PHE A 94 -9.51 6.37 0.90
C PHE A 94 -8.88 5.00 0.91
N LEU A 95 -9.03 4.34 2.07
CA LEU A 95 -8.54 2.99 2.26
C LEU A 95 -9.39 2.27 3.31
N PHE A 96 -9.28 0.95 3.30
CA PHE A 96 -9.81 0.09 4.35
C PHE A 96 -8.62 -0.62 4.98
N THR A 97 -8.61 -0.71 6.30
CA THR A 97 -7.52 -1.37 7.01
C THR A 97 -8.04 -2.10 8.23
N LYS A 98 -7.22 -2.99 8.77
CA LYS A 98 -7.54 -3.65 10.03
C LYS A 98 -7.41 -2.63 11.18
N PRO A 99 -8.20 -2.78 12.25
CA PRO A 99 -8.15 -1.84 13.37
C PRO A 99 -6.75 -1.62 13.96
N GLN A 100 -5.93 -2.67 14.01
CA GLN A 100 -4.58 -2.55 14.56
C GLN A 100 -3.66 -1.68 13.74
N ASN A 101 -4.00 -1.39 12.48
CA ASN A 101 -3.20 -0.55 11.59
C ASN A 101 -3.71 0.90 11.52
N GLU A 102 -4.80 1.20 12.20
CA GLU A 102 -5.40 2.54 12.13
C GLU A 102 -4.42 3.63 12.56
N TYR A 103 -3.66 3.39 13.62
CA TYR A 103 -2.72 4.38 14.12
C TYR A 103 -1.67 4.74 13.07
N LEU A 104 -1.17 3.74 12.34
CA LEU A 104 -0.21 3.98 11.27
C LEU A 104 -0.77 4.93 10.22
N PHE A 105 -1.96 4.63 9.70
CA PHE A 105 -2.55 5.45 8.65
C PHE A 105 -2.97 6.82 9.15
N ARG A 106 -3.38 6.93 10.41
CA ARG A 106 -3.66 8.22 11.01
C ARG A 106 -2.40 9.09 11.03
N SER A 107 -1.25 8.53 11.34
CA SER A 107 0.01 9.25 11.33
C SER A 107 0.43 9.69 9.91
N LEU A 108 -0.13 9.08 8.89
CA LEU A 108 0.15 9.38 7.48
C LEU A 108 -0.89 10.31 6.86
N GLY A 109 -1.78 10.89 7.66
CA GLY A 109 -2.73 11.89 7.20
C GLY A 109 -4.11 11.37 6.85
N PHE A 110 -4.44 10.16 7.26
CA PHE A 110 -5.78 9.60 7.06
C PHE A 110 -6.59 9.66 8.35
N PHE A 111 -7.90 9.79 8.22
CA PHE A 111 -8.81 9.93 9.35
C PHE A 111 -9.89 8.86 9.28
N ARG A 112 -10.25 8.33 10.44
CA ARG A 112 -11.35 7.35 10.52
C ARG A 112 -12.66 8.02 10.14
N ILE A 113 -13.39 7.40 9.22
CA ILE A 113 -14.72 7.82 8.83
C ILE A 113 -15.77 6.86 9.42
N ALA A 114 -15.50 5.55 9.34
CA ALA A 114 -16.38 4.52 9.87
C ALA A 114 -15.57 3.30 10.26
N ALA A 115 -16.12 2.47 11.12
CA ALA A 115 -15.42 1.26 11.56
C ALA A 115 -16.40 0.18 11.94
N THR A 116 -15.96 -1.07 11.73
CA THR A 116 -16.59 -2.27 12.27
C THR A 116 -15.55 -2.96 13.15
N ASP A 117 -15.91 -4.13 13.70
CA ASP A 117 -14.98 -4.90 14.52
C ASP A 117 -13.75 -5.37 13.73
N GLY A 118 -13.90 -5.57 12.43
CA GLY A 118 -12.84 -6.13 11.59
C GLY A 118 -12.20 -5.17 10.60
N ALA A 119 -12.72 -3.95 10.44
CA ALA A 119 -12.20 -3.04 9.43
C ALA A 119 -12.46 -1.58 9.81
N VAL A 120 -11.53 -0.72 9.37
CA VAL A 120 -11.66 0.74 9.53
C VAL A 120 -11.62 1.36 8.14
N TYR A 121 -12.60 2.19 7.84
CA TYR A 121 -12.63 2.98 6.61
C TYR A 121 -12.05 4.35 6.91
N MET A 122 -11.07 4.76 6.12
CA MET A 122 -10.34 6.01 6.35
C MET A 122 -10.24 6.83 5.07
N GLU A 123 -10.22 8.14 5.24
CA GLU A 123 -10.03 9.10 4.15
C GLU A 123 -8.96 10.09 4.54
N ASN A 124 -8.32 10.69 3.53
CA ASN A 124 -7.28 11.70 3.76
C ASN A 124 -7.84 13.11 3.96
N SER A 125 -9.15 13.27 3.98
CA SER A 125 -9.81 14.55 4.27
C SER A 125 -11.00 14.32 5.18
N ARG A 126 -11.33 15.35 5.97
CA ARG A 126 -12.42 15.29 6.93
C ARG A 126 -13.74 15.85 6.39
N SER A 127 -13.90 15.97 5.14
CA SER A 127 -15.11 16.59 4.57
C SER A 127 -16.39 15.89 4.97
#